data_8b8119b85e3aa352515357c4c2cc3e16
#
_entry.id   8b8119b85e3aa352515357c4c2cc3e16
#
_cell.length_a   1.000
_cell.length_b   1.000
_cell.length_c   1.000
_cell.angle_alpha   90.00
_cell.angle_beta   90.00
_cell.angle_gamma   90.00
#
_symmetry.space_group_name_H-M   'P 1'
#
loop_
_entity.id
_entity.type
_entity.pdbx_description
1 polymer ?
#
loop_
_entity_poly.entity_id
_entity_poly.type
_entity_poly.pdbx_seq_one_letter_code
_entity_poly.pdbx_strand_id
1 'polypeptide(L)'
;MVTKKQKSILESVDSMTDYSLSDAVKILQEHKSPKFDESLDVAIKLGVDGNKSDQNVRGALTLPNSLGKEVVVAVFADGDAAEDAKSAGADFIGMDDLSEKFTKNEIAVDVVISTQAAMKVVGKLGQVLGPKGLMPNPKTGTCLLYTSDAADELRS
;
A
#
# COMPACT_ATOMS: atom_id res chain seq x y z
N MET A 1 28.99 25.29 1.70
CA MET A 1 30.04 24.73 2.59
C MET A 1 29.70 23.30 2.89
N VAL A 2 30.59 22.35 2.58
CA VAL A 2 30.41 20.93 2.85
C VAL A 2 30.66 20.67 4.32
N THR A 3 29.75 20.00 5.03
CA THR A 3 29.92 19.69 6.47
C THR A 3 31.00 18.60 6.68
N LYS A 4 31.54 18.49 7.90
CA LYS A 4 32.53 17.43 8.23
C LYS A 4 32.00 16.02 7.95
N LYS A 5 30.71 15.76 8.26
CA LYS A 5 30.04 14.48 7.96
C LYS A 5 29.96 14.22 6.45
N GLN A 6 29.60 15.22 5.66
CA GLN A 6 29.55 15.09 4.19
C GLN A 6 30.94 14.82 3.58
N LYS A 7 32.00 15.42 4.12
CA LYS A 7 33.37 15.13 3.66
C LYS A 7 33.75 13.68 3.92
N SER A 8 33.49 13.18 5.13
CA SER A 8 33.76 11.78 5.50
C SER A 8 32.98 10.81 4.59
N ILE A 9 31.71 11.10 4.26
CA ILE A 9 30.93 10.29 3.34
C ILE A 9 31.52 10.30 1.92
N LEU A 10 31.89 11.48 1.42
CA LEU A 10 32.49 11.61 0.09
C LEU A 10 33.86 10.92 -0.05
N GLU A 11 34.60 10.78 1.05
CA GLU A 11 35.89 10.05 1.07
C GLU A 11 35.69 8.54 1.09
N SER A 12 34.57 8.05 1.66
CA SER A 12 34.26 6.62 1.78
C SER A 12 33.45 6.04 0.62
N VAL A 13 32.75 6.91 -0.15
CA VAL A 13 31.86 6.50 -1.23
C VAL A 13 32.37 7.03 -2.56
N ASP A 14 32.70 6.13 -3.48
CA ASP A 14 32.98 6.49 -4.87
C ASP A 14 31.69 6.47 -5.68
N SER A 15 31.28 7.61 -6.19
CA SER A 15 30.04 7.77 -6.97
C SER A 15 30.08 7.10 -8.35
N MET A 16 31.25 6.66 -8.80
CA MET A 16 31.45 6.01 -10.09
C MET A 16 31.48 4.47 -10.00
N THR A 17 31.46 3.94 -8.78
CA THR A 17 31.53 2.50 -8.53
C THR A 17 30.18 1.94 -8.14
N ASP A 18 29.80 0.81 -8.73
CA ASP A 18 28.58 0.07 -8.36
C ASP A 18 28.85 -0.76 -7.10
N TYR A 19 28.03 -0.57 -6.09
CA TYR A 19 28.09 -1.32 -4.83
C TYR A 19 27.05 -2.43 -4.80
N SER A 20 27.37 -3.56 -4.17
CA SER A 20 26.34 -4.56 -3.85
C SER A 20 25.35 -3.99 -2.84
N LEU A 21 24.10 -4.50 -2.81
CA LEU A 21 23.08 -4.03 -1.86
C LEU A 21 23.55 -4.16 -0.40
N SER A 22 24.23 -5.26 -0.07
CA SER A 22 24.78 -5.50 1.27
C SER A 22 25.87 -4.52 1.66
N ASP A 23 26.75 -4.15 0.73
CA ASP A 23 27.82 -3.21 1.01
C ASP A 23 27.32 -1.78 1.08
N ALA A 24 26.34 -1.42 0.23
CA ALA A 24 25.67 -0.13 0.31
C ALA A 24 24.97 0.08 1.68
N VAL A 25 24.28 -0.95 2.19
CA VAL A 25 23.64 -0.88 3.51
C VAL A 25 24.70 -0.76 4.63
N LYS A 26 25.82 -1.45 4.56
CA LYS A 26 26.92 -1.31 5.55
C LYS A 26 27.46 0.12 5.57
N ILE A 27 27.75 0.69 4.41
CA ILE A 27 28.24 2.08 4.29
C ILE A 27 27.23 3.05 4.93
N LEU A 28 25.94 2.87 4.68
CA LEU A 28 24.91 3.70 5.28
C LEU A 28 24.85 3.56 6.81
N GLN A 29 25.02 2.33 7.32
CA GLN A 29 25.06 2.07 8.77
C GLN A 29 26.30 2.68 9.46
N GLU A 30 27.46 2.68 8.81
CA GLU A 30 28.68 3.31 9.33
C GLU A 30 28.56 4.82 9.47
N HIS A 31 27.82 5.45 8.55
CA HIS A 31 27.59 6.90 8.55
C HIS A 31 26.29 7.32 9.26
N LYS A 32 25.60 6.38 9.91
CA LYS A 32 24.37 6.63 10.66
C LYS A 32 24.54 7.73 11.70
N SER A 33 23.51 8.55 11.89
CA SER A 33 23.46 9.52 12.99
C SER A 33 23.12 8.81 14.29
N PRO A 34 23.88 8.99 15.40
CA PRO A 34 23.57 8.35 16.69
C PRO A 34 22.36 8.97 17.40
N LYS A 35 21.81 10.06 16.90
CA LYS A 35 20.79 10.88 17.60
C LYS A 35 19.36 10.49 17.25
N PHE A 36 19.11 9.83 16.14
CA PHE A 36 17.76 9.41 15.69
C PHE A 36 17.85 8.24 14.74
N ASP A 37 16.73 7.55 14.56
CA ASP A 37 16.61 6.49 13.57
C ASP A 37 16.43 7.10 12.18
N GLU A 38 17.32 6.74 11.26
CA GLU A 38 17.29 7.23 9.88
C GLU A 38 16.46 6.28 9.03
N SER A 39 15.67 6.83 8.11
CA SER A 39 14.95 6.07 7.08
C SER A 39 15.81 5.91 5.83
N LEU A 40 15.70 4.77 5.17
CA LEU A 40 16.33 4.50 3.89
C LEU A 40 15.30 4.56 2.78
N ASP A 41 15.49 5.48 1.86
CA ASP A 41 14.65 5.62 0.67
C ASP A 41 15.36 5.00 -0.54
N VAL A 42 14.63 4.21 -1.32
CA VAL A 42 15.16 3.54 -2.50
C VAL A 42 14.43 4.02 -3.75
N ALA A 43 15.16 4.50 -4.74
CA ALA A 43 14.63 4.86 -6.05
C ALA A 43 15.20 3.93 -7.11
N ILE A 44 14.32 3.24 -7.86
CA ILE A 44 14.70 2.26 -8.87
C ILE A 44 14.23 2.72 -10.25
N LYS A 45 15.17 2.84 -11.20
CA LYS A 45 14.84 3.09 -12.60
C LYS A 45 14.58 1.75 -13.29
N LEU A 46 13.31 1.45 -13.55
CA LEU A 46 12.91 0.16 -14.12
C LEU A 46 13.21 0.00 -15.62
N GLY A 47 13.52 1.08 -16.35
CA GLY A 47 13.76 1.03 -17.80
C GLY A 47 12.48 0.79 -18.63
N VAL A 48 11.31 1.06 -18.05
CA VAL A 48 9.99 0.93 -18.71
C VAL A 48 9.48 2.29 -19.21
N ASP A 49 8.70 2.27 -20.29
CA ASP A 49 7.99 3.45 -20.78
C ASP A 49 6.56 3.47 -20.22
N GLY A 50 6.30 4.37 -19.28
CA GLY A 50 5.00 4.48 -18.59
C GLY A 50 3.82 4.89 -19.50
N ASN A 51 4.09 5.36 -20.73
CA ASN A 51 3.05 5.68 -21.72
C ASN A 51 2.53 4.45 -22.46
N LYS A 52 3.25 3.34 -22.38
CA LYS A 52 2.87 2.08 -23.00
C LYS A 52 2.13 1.20 -22.02
N SER A 53 0.89 0.85 -22.32
CA SER A 53 0.03 0.04 -21.45
C SER A 53 0.57 -1.37 -21.19
N ASP A 54 1.34 -1.92 -22.13
CA ASP A 54 2.00 -3.23 -22.04
C ASP A 54 3.21 -3.23 -21.08
N GLN A 55 3.80 -2.06 -20.83
CA GLN A 55 4.94 -1.88 -19.93
C GLN A 55 4.54 -1.38 -18.54
N ASN A 56 3.25 -1.28 -18.25
CA ASN A 56 2.76 -0.84 -16.95
C ASN A 56 2.95 -1.94 -15.90
N VAL A 57 3.80 -1.69 -14.91
CA VAL A 57 4.08 -2.61 -13.81
C VAL A 57 3.10 -2.34 -12.67
N ARG A 58 2.29 -3.33 -12.34
CA ARG A 58 1.35 -3.29 -11.21
C ARG A 58 1.34 -4.63 -10.49
N GLY A 59 1.48 -4.62 -9.18
CA GLY A 59 1.48 -5.82 -8.34
C GLY A 59 1.09 -5.51 -6.91
N ALA A 60 0.78 -6.56 -6.16
CA ALA A 60 0.61 -6.54 -4.72
C ALA A 60 1.66 -7.46 -4.10
N LEU A 61 2.16 -7.10 -2.95
CA LEU A 61 3.21 -7.81 -2.24
C LEU A 61 2.95 -7.69 -0.74
N THR A 62 3.00 -8.82 -0.04
CA THR A 62 2.98 -8.85 1.43
C THR A 62 4.37 -8.53 1.96
N LEU A 63 4.48 -7.54 2.83
CA LEU A 63 5.74 -7.17 3.44
C LEU A 63 6.06 -8.10 4.61
N PRO A 64 7.33 -8.49 4.81
CA PRO A 64 7.73 -9.38 5.91
C PRO A 64 7.60 -8.72 7.29
N ASN A 65 7.59 -7.41 7.34
CA ASN A 65 7.43 -6.63 8.57
C ASN A 65 6.26 -5.66 8.42
N SER A 66 5.44 -5.55 9.47
CA SER A 66 4.34 -4.59 9.52
C SER A 66 4.86 -3.15 9.42
N LEU A 67 4.15 -2.31 8.68
CA LEU A 67 4.44 -0.88 8.59
C LEU A 67 4.11 -0.10 9.89
N GLY A 68 3.48 -0.75 10.88
CA GLY A 68 3.06 -0.12 12.12
C GLY A 68 1.96 0.95 11.96
N LYS A 69 1.38 1.06 10.75
CA LYS A 69 0.27 1.98 10.46
C LYS A 69 -1.06 1.23 10.69
N GLU A 70 -1.93 1.80 11.49
CA GLU A 70 -3.32 1.34 11.55
C GLU A 70 -4.02 1.67 10.24
N VAL A 71 -4.50 0.62 9.56
CA VAL A 71 -5.17 0.73 8.27
C VAL A 71 -6.67 0.61 8.50
N VAL A 72 -7.44 1.61 8.11
CA VAL A 72 -8.90 1.60 8.20
C VAL A 72 -9.47 0.89 6.98
N VAL A 73 -10.14 -0.25 7.22
CA VAL A 73 -10.65 -1.13 6.18
C VAL A 73 -12.17 -1.06 6.09
N ALA A 74 -12.68 -0.80 4.89
CA ALA A 74 -14.10 -0.88 4.59
C ALA A 74 -14.40 -2.08 3.68
N VAL A 75 -15.38 -2.89 4.05
CA VAL A 75 -15.77 -4.08 3.29
C VAL A 75 -17.20 -3.96 2.79
N PHE A 76 -17.38 -4.04 1.49
CA PHE A 76 -18.68 -4.16 0.83
C PHE A 76 -19.03 -5.64 0.69
N ALA A 77 -19.85 -6.13 1.64
CA ALA A 77 -20.30 -7.50 1.67
C ALA A 77 -21.70 -7.58 2.33
N ASP A 78 -22.42 -8.64 2.03
CA ASP A 78 -23.69 -8.99 2.64
C ASP A 78 -23.70 -10.47 3.12
N GLY A 79 -24.67 -10.82 3.96
CA GLY A 79 -24.85 -12.17 4.48
C GLY A 79 -23.61 -12.70 5.22
N ASP A 80 -23.25 -13.95 4.91
CA ASP A 80 -22.14 -14.67 5.57
C ASP A 80 -20.80 -13.96 5.38
N ALA A 81 -20.56 -13.37 4.21
CA ALA A 81 -19.32 -12.64 3.94
C ALA A 81 -19.17 -11.36 4.79
N ALA A 82 -20.27 -10.77 5.25
CA ALA A 82 -20.23 -9.65 6.18
C ALA A 82 -19.87 -10.10 7.60
N GLU A 83 -20.31 -11.31 8.02
CA GLU A 83 -19.91 -11.89 9.31
C GLU A 83 -18.43 -12.27 9.33
N ASP A 84 -17.94 -12.86 8.23
CA ASP A 84 -16.53 -13.17 8.04
C ASP A 84 -15.67 -11.89 8.10
N ALA A 85 -16.05 -10.83 7.38
CA ALA A 85 -15.37 -9.55 7.42
C ALA A 85 -15.34 -8.93 8.82
N LYS A 86 -16.41 -9.10 9.60
CA LYS A 86 -16.48 -8.65 10.98
C LYS A 86 -15.54 -9.43 11.90
N SER A 87 -15.46 -10.74 11.69
CA SER A 87 -14.57 -11.61 12.44
C SER A 87 -13.09 -11.33 12.12
N ALA A 88 -12.79 -10.97 10.87
CA ALA A 88 -11.47 -10.53 10.43
C ALA A 88 -11.11 -9.11 10.88
N GLY A 89 -12.03 -8.39 11.55
CA GLY A 89 -11.77 -7.08 12.15
C GLY A 89 -11.86 -5.91 11.18
N ALA A 90 -12.72 -5.97 10.16
CA ALA A 90 -13.00 -4.81 9.32
C ALA A 90 -13.71 -3.70 10.12
N ASP A 91 -13.33 -2.44 9.86
CA ASP A 91 -13.83 -1.28 10.60
C ASP A 91 -15.22 -0.87 10.14
N PHE A 92 -15.48 -0.96 8.84
CA PHE A 92 -16.76 -0.61 8.24
C PHE A 92 -17.24 -1.74 7.32
N ILE A 93 -18.45 -2.22 7.57
CA ILE A 93 -19.08 -3.27 6.78
C ILE A 93 -20.47 -2.85 6.40
N GLY A 94 -20.88 -3.08 5.16
CA GLY A 94 -22.21 -2.77 4.67
C GLY A 94 -22.31 -2.78 3.16
N MET A 95 -23.45 -2.40 2.65
CA MET A 95 -23.76 -2.32 1.22
C MET A 95 -24.19 -0.88 0.85
N ASP A 96 -25.47 -0.64 0.70
CA ASP A 96 -26.01 0.66 0.30
C ASP A 96 -25.80 1.73 1.39
N ASP A 97 -25.92 1.36 2.67
CA ASP A 97 -25.66 2.26 3.81
C ASP A 97 -24.21 2.79 3.79
N LEU A 98 -23.25 1.90 3.50
CA LEU A 98 -21.85 2.26 3.38
C LEU A 98 -21.61 3.14 2.14
N SER A 99 -22.32 2.87 1.04
CA SER A 99 -22.28 3.66 -0.18
C SER A 99 -22.72 5.11 0.06
N GLU A 100 -23.78 5.34 0.84
CA GLU A 100 -24.25 6.68 1.19
C GLU A 100 -23.20 7.46 2.01
N LYS A 101 -22.57 6.81 2.98
CA LYS A 101 -21.51 7.42 3.81
C LYS A 101 -20.30 7.84 2.98
N PHE A 102 -19.92 7.02 1.99
CA PHE A 102 -18.85 7.38 1.04
C PHE A 102 -19.23 8.58 0.17
N THR A 103 -20.47 8.64 -0.31
CA THR A 103 -20.96 9.75 -1.12
C THR A 103 -20.97 11.05 -0.33
N LYS A 104 -21.31 11.00 0.96
CA LYS A 104 -21.30 12.15 1.86
C LYS A 104 -19.89 12.51 2.39
N ASN A 105 -18.85 11.73 2.04
CA ASN A 105 -17.49 11.87 2.58
C ASN A 105 -17.41 11.82 4.12
N GLU A 106 -18.30 11.11 4.77
CA GLU A 106 -18.32 10.98 6.23
C GLU A 106 -17.26 10.01 6.77
N ILE A 107 -16.70 9.16 5.89
CA ILE A 107 -15.74 8.11 6.28
C ILE A 107 -14.44 8.30 5.51
N ALA A 108 -13.33 8.32 6.26
CA ALA A 108 -11.99 8.21 5.71
C ALA A 108 -11.52 6.77 5.88
N VAL A 109 -11.18 6.10 4.77
CA VAL A 109 -10.65 4.73 4.76
C VAL A 109 -9.39 4.67 3.93
N ASP A 110 -8.51 3.76 4.28
CA ASP A 110 -7.27 3.50 3.55
C ASP A 110 -7.43 2.41 2.50
N VAL A 111 -8.31 1.43 2.75
CA VAL A 111 -8.55 0.28 1.85
C VAL A 111 -10.04 -0.01 1.75
N VAL A 112 -10.50 -0.30 0.53
CA VAL A 112 -11.86 -0.77 0.25
C VAL A 112 -11.80 -2.15 -0.37
N ILE A 113 -12.46 -3.11 0.28
CA ILE A 113 -12.60 -4.49 -0.19
C ILE A 113 -14.05 -4.70 -0.61
N SER A 114 -14.28 -5.46 -1.65
CA SER A 114 -15.64 -5.82 -2.04
C SER A 114 -15.76 -7.25 -2.52
N THR A 115 -16.92 -7.86 -2.26
CA THR A 115 -17.30 -9.10 -2.91
C THR A 115 -17.71 -8.82 -4.36
N GLN A 116 -17.69 -9.85 -5.21
CA GLN A 116 -18.10 -9.72 -6.61
C GLN A 116 -19.55 -9.25 -6.76
N ALA A 117 -20.43 -9.69 -5.88
CA ALA A 117 -21.84 -9.28 -5.84
C ALA A 117 -21.97 -7.77 -5.53
N ALA A 118 -21.18 -7.28 -4.56
CA ALA A 118 -21.16 -5.89 -4.13
C ALA A 118 -20.54 -4.92 -5.16
N MET A 119 -19.79 -5.42 -6.15
CA MET A 119 -19.18 -4.59 -7.20
C MET A 119 -20.20 -3.77 -7.99
N LYS A 120 -21.46 -4.21 -8.07
CA LYS A 120 -22.53 -3.45 -8.71
C LYS A 120 -22.82 -2.14 -7.95
N VAL A 121 -22.76 -2.16 -6.63
CA VAL A 121 -22.95 -1.00 -5.75
C VAL A 121 -21.68 -0.13 -5.79
N VAL A 122 -20.51 -0.74 -5.62
CA VAL A 122 -19.22 -0.03 -5.64
C VAL A 122 -18.96 0.63 -6.99
N GLY A 123 -19.43 0.06 -8.09
CA GLY A 123 -19.32 0.65 -9.43
C GLY A 123 -19.98 2.03 -9.53
N LYS A 124 -21.08 2.28 -8.80
CA LYS A 124 -21.74 3.59 -8.72
C LYS A 124 -20.86 4.63 -7.99
N LEU A 125 -19.99 4.16 -7.08
CA LEU A 125 -19.03 4.98 -6.33
C LEU A 125 -17.74 5.27 -7.08
N GLY A 126 -17.60 4.81 -8.31
CA GLY A 126 -16.38 4.95 -9.11
C GLY A 126 -15.90 6.40 -9.24
N GLN A 127 -16.80 7.37 -9.26
CA GLN A 127 -16.47 8.80 -9.30
C GLN A 127 -15.86 9.30 -7.98
N VAL A 128 -16.17 8.67 -6.85
CA VAL A 128 -15.65 9.03 -5.53
C VAL A 128 -14.39 8.24 -5.17
N LEU A 129 -14.42 6.94 -5.42
CA LEU A 129 -13.33 6.01 -5.06
C LEU A 129 -12.20 6.00 -6.09
N GLY A 130 -12.50 6.26 -7.36
CA GLY A 130 -11.51 6.26 -8.44
C GLY A 130 -10.38 7.27 -8.25
N PRO A 131 -10.67 8.58 -8.06
CA PRO A 131 -9.64 9.59 -7.83
C PRO A 131 -8.81 9.35 -6.55
N LYS A 132 -9.40 8.70 -5.54
CA LYS A 132 -8.72 8.34 -4.29
C LYS A 132 -7.86 7.06 -4.43
N GLY A 133 -7.94 6.34 -5.55
CA GLY A 133 -7.24 5.07 -5.75
C GLY A 133 -7.80 3.90 -4.92
N LEU A 134 -8.99 4.07 -4.33
CA LEU A 134 -9.63 3.11 -3.42
C LEU A 134 -10.57 2.12 -4.14
N MET A 135 -10.64 2.19 -5.47
CA MET A 135 -11.51 1.30 -6.24
C MET A 135 -11.04 -0.16 -6.14
N PRO A 136 -11.88 -1.08 -5.63
CA PRO A 136 -11.54 -2.50 -5.55
C PRO A 136 -11.17 -3.09 -6.91
N ASN A 137 -10.12 -3.88 -6.96
CA ASN A 137 -9.62 -4.48 -8.18
C ASN A 137 -9.18 -5.92 -7.94
N PRO A 138 -9.60 -6.89 -8.79
CA PRO A 138 -9.17 -8.28 -8.68
C PRO A 138 -7.65 -8.47 -8.75
N LYS A 139 -6.95 -7.62 -9.50
CA LYS A 139 -5.47 -7.69 -9.67
C LYS A 139 -4.69 -7.29 -8.41
N THR A 140 -5.32 -6.55 -7.51
CA THR A 140 -4.72 -6.12 -6.23
C THR A 140 -5.27 -6.91 -5.04
N GLY A 141 -6.08 -7.95 -5.26
CA GLY A 141 -6.68 -8.75 -4.21
C GLY A 141 -7.82 -8.08 -3.44
N THR A 142 -8.17 -6.84 -3.74
CA THR A 142 -9.22 -6.09 -3.03
C THR A 142 -10.64 -6.36 -3.54
N CYS A 143 -10.78 -7.16 -4.60
CA CYS A 143 -12.08 -7.71 -5.03
C CYS A 143 -12.04 -9.23 -4.86
N LEU A 144 -12.73 -9.73 -3.84
CA LEU A 144 -12.77 -11.13 -3.49
C LEU A 144 -13.60 -11.91 -4.51
N LEU A 145 -12.94 -12.84 -5.17
CA LEU A 145 -13.62 -13.84 -6.01
C LEU A 145 -14.14 -15.00 -5.16
N TYR A 146 -13.52 -15.26 -4.01
CA TYR A 146 -13.93 -16.20 -2.97
C TYR A 146 -13.47 -15.71 -1.59
N THR A 147 -14.24 -16.04 -0.56
CA THR A 147 -14.21 -15.61 0.82
C THR A 147 -12.90 -15.86 1.58
N SER A 148 -12.62 -15.00 2.54
CA SER A 148 -11.90 -15.10 3.82
C SER A 148 -10.44 -14.62 3.95
N ASP A 149 -9.57 -14.61 2.93
CA ASP A 149 -8.13 -14.38 3.17
C ASP A 149 -7.65 -12.90 3.10
N ALA A 150 -8.42 -12.00 2.49
CA ALA A 150 -7.89 -10.69 2.13
C ALA A 150 -7.77 -9.68 3.29
N ALA A 151 -8.53 -9.84 4.37
CA ALA A 151 -8.47 -8.92 5.51
C ALA A 151 -7.28 -9.23 6.43
N ASP A 152 -6.88 -10.50 6.50
CA ASP A 152 -5.74 -10.97 7.30
C ASP A 152 -4.39 -10.64 6.60
N GLU A 153 -4.34 -10.73 5.27
CA GLU A 153 -3.13 -10.40 4.50
C GLU A 153 -2.79 -8.90 4.51
N LEU A 154 -3.79 -8.02 4.66
CA LEU A 154 -3.56 -6.57 4.69
C LEU A 154 -3.15 -6.03 6.06
N ARG A 155 -3.28 -6.83 7.13
CA ARG A 155 -2.88 -6.49 8.51
C ARG A 155 -1.58 -7.15 8.96
N SER A 156 -1.07 -8.13 8.23
CA SER A 156 0.26 -8.72 8.45
C SER A 156 1.31 -8.03 7.59
#